data_a8d4c409b3b4864c2c09711655e7a41a
#
_entry.id   a8d4c409b3b4864c2c09711655e7a41a
#
_cell.length_a   1.000
_cell.length_b   1.000
_cell.length_c   1.000
_cell.angle_alpha   90.00
_cell.angle_beta   90.00
_cell.angle_gamma   90.00
#
_symmetry.space_group_name_H-M   'P 1'
#
loop_
_entity.id
_entity.type
_entity.pdbx_description
1 polymer ?
#
loop_
_entity_poly.entity_id
_entity_poly.type
_entity_poly.pdbx_seq_one_letter_code
_entity_poly.pdbx_strand_id
1 'polypeptide(L)'
;MSNVAYATSDCREDYEIINGQVYMMSSPKYNHVVINGSLHRIFDTYLDGKRCTPFMQFNVFFDEDNQFIPDEIIVCDPEIIEDDAIHGAPDLVVEILSKSTSKIDKNDKFFKYEQYGVKEYWIVDPYIKSVDVYILKDGKFVHDDTYQYYTDEEFEKLNEKYKAAAKFEIKVSIYDDFVVQLKDIFKRVK
;
A
#
# COMPACT_ATOMS: atom_id res chain seq x y z
N MET A 1 39.65 23.99 -6.32
CA MET A 1 38.49 23.14 -5.86
C MET A 1 37.26 23.76 -6.47
N SER A 2 36.74 23.17 -7.54
CA SER A 2 35.59 23.70 -8.28
C SER A 2 34.32 23.32 -7.55
N ASN A 3 33.57 24.30 -7.05
CA ASN A 3 32.19 24.11 -6.60
C ASN A 3 31.36 23.71 -7.81
N VAL A 4 31.03 22.44 -7.93
CA VAL A 4 29.98 22.00 -8.80
C VAL A 4 28.66 22.40 -8.13
N ALA A 5 28.12 23.52 -8.55
CA ALA A 5 26.72 23.83 -8.26
C ALA A 5 25.87 22.78 -8.99
N TYR A 6 25.29 21.85 -8.26
CA TYR A 6 24.22 21.04 -8.79
C TYR A 6 23.08 22.00 -9.12
N ALA A 7 22.81 22.14 -10.41
CA ALA A 7 21.60 22.82 -10.86
C ALA A 7 20.43 22.15 -10.17
N THR A 8 19.67 22.91 -9.42
CA THR A 8 18.36 22.52 -8.91
C THR A 8 17.43 22.44 -10.12
N SER A 9 17.53 21.33 -10.88
CA SER A 9 16.51 20.98 -11.84
C SER A 9 15.29 20.56 -11.02
N ASP A 10 14.16 21.19 -11.29
CA ASP A 10 12.79 20.79 -10.97
C ASP A 10 12.71 19.52 -10.09
N CYS A 11 12.95 19.67 -8.79
CA CYS A 11 12.45 18.68 -7.84
C CYS A 11 10.94 18.82 -7.92
N ARG A 12 10.26 17.97 -8.66
CA ARG A 12 8.85 17.73 -8.45
C ARG A 12 8.72 17.32 -6.98
N GLU A 13 8.27 18.26 -6.18
CA GLU A 13 7.86 17.96 -4.82
C GLU A 13 6.56 17.20 -4.96
N ASP A 14 6.58 15.88 -4.73
CA ASP A 14 5.38 15.07 -4.76
C ASP A 14 4.48 15.50 -3.61
N TYR A 15 3.21 15.71 -3.90
CA TYR A 15 2.20 16.10 -2.93
C TYR A 15 0.90 15.35 -3.17
N GLU A 16 0.12 15.22 -2.14
CA GLU A 16 -1.25 14.73 -2.19
C GLU A 16 -2.24 15.85 -1.86
N ILE A 17 -3.46 15.75 -2.36
CA ILE A 17 -4.56 16.63 -1.99
C ILE A 17 -5.61 15.78 -1.27
N ILE A 18 -5.94 16.16 -0.04
CA ILE A 18 -6.94 15.48 0.79
C ILE A 18 -7.92 16.53 1.29
N ASN A 19 -9.18 16.45 0.90
CA ASN A 19 -10.21 17.45 1.21
C ASN A 19 -9.78 18.88 0.82
N GLY A 20 -9.14 19.04 -0.33
CA GLY A 20 -8.65 20.32 -0.84
C GLY A 20 -7.39 20.85 -0.13
N GLN A 21 -6.81 20.12 0.81
CA GLN A 21 -5.57 20.49 1.49
C GLN A 21 -4.37 19.76 0.89
N VAL A 22 -3.30 20.52 0.61
CA VAL A 22 -2.04 19.99 0.06
C VAL A 22 -1.18 19.42 1.17
N TYR A 23 -0.73 18.18 1.00
CA TYR A 23 0.19 17.48 1.90
C TYR A 23 1.45 17.12 1.14
N MET A 24 2.59 17.72 1.53
CA MET A 24 3.88 17.42 0.92
C MET A 24 4.36 16.04 1.34
N MET A 25 4.81 15.24 0.38
CA MET A 25 5.38 13.93 0.66
C MET A 25 6.82 14.03 1.13
N SER A 26 7.19 13.21 2.08
CA SER A 26 8.57 13.09 2.56
C SER A 26 9.29 11.93 1.90
N SER A 27 10.61 12.05 1.71
CA SER A 27 11.40 10.94 1.16
C SER A 27 11.24 9.66 1.99
N PRO A 28 10.99 8.51 1.35
CA PRO A 28 10.74 7.26 2.02
C PRO A 28 12.00 6.71 2.71
N LYS A 29 11.83 5.99 3.83
CA LYS A 29 12.91 5.32 4.55
C LYS A 29 13.18 3.92 4.01
N TYR A 30 14.32 3.35 4.39
CA TYR A 30 14.78 2.04 3.94
C TYR A 30 13.68 0.95 4.02
N ASN A 31 13.06 0.77 5.19
CA ASN A 31 12.05 -0.29 5.35
C ASN A 31 10.84 -0.07 4.45
N HIS A 32 10.41 1.18 4.28
CA HIS A 32 9.33 1.55 3.36
C HIS A 32 9.67 1.16 1.91
N VAL A 33 10.84 1.57 1.41
CA VAL A 33 11.29 1.25 0.04
C VAL A 33 11.39 -0.26 -0.19
N VAL A 34 11.92 -0.99 0.79
CA VAL A 34 12.08 -2.45 0.68
C VAL A 34 10.74 -3.18 0.67
N ILE A 35 9.78 -2.76 1.50
CA ILE A 35 8.43 -3.32 1.53
C ILE A 35 7.73 -3.02 0.20
N ASN A 36 7.77 -1.75 -0.24
CA ASN A 36 7.13 -1.33 -1.48
C ASN A 36 7.65 -2.13 -2.69
N GLY A 37 8.96 -2.19 -2.87
CA GLY A 37 9.56 -3.00 -3.93
C GLY A 37 9.30 -4.51 -3.82
N SER A 38 9.07 -5.04 -2.60
CA SER A 38 8.69 -6.44 -2.41
C SER A 38 7.25 -6.69 -2.83
N LEU A 39 6.33 -5.82 -2.44
CA LEU A 39 4.91 -5.89 -2.81
C LEU A 39 4.73 -5.76 -4.32
N HIS A 40 5.35 -4.73 -4.93
CA HIS A 40 5.29 -4.52 -6.37
C HIS A 40 5.73 -5.76 -7.15
N ARG A 41 6.90 -6.31 -6.80
CA ARG A 41 7.40 -7.53 -7.44
C ARG A 41 6.44 -8.72 -7.29
N ILE A 42 5.79 -8.87 -6.12
CA ILE A 42 4.82 -9.95 -5.88
C ILE A 42 3.60 -9.75 -6.78
N PHE A 43 3.06 -8.54 -6.80
CA PHE A 43 1.87 -8.20 -7.58
C PHE A 43 2.14 -8.32 -9.09
N ASP A 44 3.22 -7.73 -9.57
CA ASP A 44 3.62 -7.77 -10.98
C ASP A 44 3.87 -9.21 -11.46
N THR A 45 4.59 -10.02 -10.66
CA THR A 45 4.83 -11.42 -11.00
C THR A 45 3.54 -12.24 -11.09
N TYR A 46 2.58 -12.02 -10.17
CA TYR A 46 1.32 -12.75 -10.19
C TYR A 46 0.38 -12.28 -11.31
N LEU A 47 0.36 -10.98 -11.58
CA LEU A 47 -0.55 -10.35 -12.54
C LEU A 47 -0.05 -10.39 -13.99
N ASP A 48 1.18 -10.84 -14.24
CA ASP A 48 1.72 -10.96 -15.59
C ASP A 48 0.79 -11.80 -16.49
N GLY A 49 0.38 -11.21 -17.59
CA GLY A 49 -0.58 -11.80 -18.54
C GLY A 49 -2.03 -11.87 -18.05
N LYS A 50 -2.36 -11.29 -16.90
CA LYS A 50 -3.75 -11.16 -16.40
C LYS A 50 -4.35 -9.80 -16.74
N ARG A 51 -5.63 -9.62 -16.39
CA ARG A 51 -6.40 -8.40 -16.69
C ARG A 51 -5.94 -7.18 -15.88
N CYS A 52 -5.58 -7.40 -14.63
CA CYS A 52 -5.29 -6.30 -13.71
C CYS A 52 -3.82 -5.88 -13.79
N THR A 53 -3.55 -4.58 -13.60
CA THR A 53 -2.21 -4.01 -13.65
C THR A 53 -1.84 -3.43 -12.28
N PRO A 54 -0.65 -3.75 -11.73
CA PRO A 54 -0.16 -3.11 -10.52
C PRO A 54 0.61 -1.82 -10.86
N PHE A 55 0.49 -0.82 -9.98
CA PHE A 55 1.27 0.42 -10.07
C PHE A 55 1.86 0.77 -8.72
N MET A 56 3.08 1.29 -8.73
CA MET A 56 3.80 1.76 -7.56
C MET A 56 3.90 3.28 -7.59
N GLN A 57 3.44 3.96 -6.53
CA GLN A 57 3.52 5.42 -6.37
C GLN A 57 3.00 6.17 -7.61
N PHE A 58 1.81 5.83 -8.03
CA PHE A 58 1.17 6.42 -9.21
C PHE A 58 -0.02 7.28 -8.78
N ASN A 59 -0.26 8.40 -9.50
CA ASN A 59 -1.33 9.33 -9.17
C ASN A 59 -2.70 8.66 -9.30
N VAL A 60 -3.58 8.91 -8.32
CA VAL A 60 -4.98 8.53 -8.33
C VAL A 60 -5.84 9.76 -8.10
N PHE A 61 -6.62 10.13 -9.10
CA PHE A 61 -7.56 11.24 -9.04
C PHE A 61 -8.97 10.71 -8.78
N PHE A 62 -9.50 11.02 -7.61
CA PHE A 62 -10.89 10.71 -7.30
C PHE A 62 -11.83 11.87 -7.67
N ASP A 63 -11.41 13.10 -7.33
CA ASP A 63 -12.06 14.36 -7.69
C ASP A 63 -11.06 15.53 -7.56
N GLU A 64 -11.52 16.79 -7.73
CA GLU A 64 -10.67 17.98 -7.66
C GLU A 64 -10.03 18.20 -6.28
N ASP A 65 -10.69 17.75 -5.21
CA ASP A 65 -10.26 17.91 -3.83
C ASP A 65 -9.50 16.69 -3.27
N ASN A 66 -9.42 15.59 -4.03
CA ASN A 66 -8.85 14.33 -3.55
C ASN A 66 -8.00 13.65 -4.63
N GLN A 67 -6.68 13.85 -4.50
CA GLN A 67 -5.65 13.31 -5.39
C GLN A 67 -4.57 12.68 -4.52
N PHE A 68 -4.37 11.37 -4.65
CA PHE A 68 -3.46 10.61 -3.80
C PHE A 68 -2.34 9.96 -4.62
N ILE A 69 -1.24 9.63 -3.94
CA ILE A 69 -0.13 8.84 -4.50
C ILE A 69 0.08 7.63 -3.57
N PRO A 70 -0.77 6.59 -3.68
CA PRO A 70 -0.64 5.40 -2.85
C PRO A 70 0.68 4.67 -3.10
N ASP A 71 1.18 3.96 -2.10
CA ASP A 71 2.43 3.20 -2.25
C ASP A 71 2.31 2.09 -3.28
N GLU A 72 1.22 1.32 -3.25
CA GLU A 72 0.90 0.29 -4.25
C GLU A 72 -0.60 0.30 -4.55
N ILE A 73 -0.95 0.08 -5.80
CA ILE A 73 -2.34 -0.13 -6.22
C ILE A 73 -2.43 -1.28 -7.24
N ILE A 74 -3.60 -1.90 -7.31
CA ILE A 74 -3.97 -2.81 -8.41
C ILE A 74 -5.24 -2.28 -9.05
N VAL A 75 -5.23 -2.14 -10.37
CA VAL A 75 -6.35 -1.65 -11.18
C VAL A 75 -6.75 -2.72 -12.19
N CYS A 76 -8.02 -3.12 -12.19
CA CYS A 76 -8.57 -4.14 -13.08
C CYS A 76 -9.48 -3.57 -14.18
N ASP A 77 -9.84 -2.29 -14.08
CA ASP A 77 -10.59 -1.59 -15.12
C ASP A 77 -9.61 -0.74 -15.95
N PRO A 78 -9.32 -1.12 -17.21
CA PRO A 78 -8.39 -0.38 -18.05
C PRO A 78 -8.93 1.00 -18.48
N GLU A 79 -10.23 1.23 -18.39
CA GLU A 79 -10.85 2.50 -18.83
C GLU A 79 -10.51 3.68 -17.90
N ILE A 80 -10.09 3.40 -16.65
CA ILE A 80 -9.69 4.45 -15.70
C ILE A 80 -8.19 4.71 -15.70
N ILE A 81 -7.40 3.99 -16.52
CA ILE A 81 -5.94 4.13 -16.59
C ILE A 81 -5.61 5.11 -17.71
N GLU A 82 -5.01 6.24 -17.36
CA GLU A 82 -4.48 7.22 -18.29
C GLU A 82 -2.96 7.31 -18.22
N ASP A 83 -2.32 8.07 -19.11
CA ASP A 83 -0.86 8.12 -19.24
C ASP A 83 -0.15 8.64 -17.97
N ASP A 84 -0.81 9.50 -17.19
CA ASP A 84 -0.23 10.20 -16.03
C ASP A 84 -0.94 9.91 -14.71
N ALA A 85 -2.08 9.21 -14.74
CA ALA A 85 -2.87 8.95 -13.54
C ALA A 85 -3.92 7.82 -13.71
N ILE A 86 -4.47 7.38 -12.59
CA ILE A 86 -5.71 6.60 -12.49
C ILE A 86 -6.84 7.57 -12.17
N HIS A 87 -7.89 7.59 -13.00
CA HIS A 87 -9.08 8.41 -12.81
C HIS A 87 -10.24 7.56 -12.28
N GLY A 88 -10.27 7.35 -10.96
CA GLY A 88 -11.26 6.53 -10.27
C GLY A 88 -10.66 5.68 -9.17
N ALA A 89 -11.44 4.71 -8.69
CA ALA A 89 -11.03 3.86 -7.57
C ALA A 89 -10.26 2.62 -8.03
N PRO A 90 -9.02 2.40 -7.57
CA PRO A 90 -8.33 1.12 -7.72
C PRO A 90 -9.10 -0.03 -7.05
N ASP A 91 -8.86 -1.25 -7.51
CA ASP A 91 -9.42 -2.45 -6.88
C ASP A 91 -8.76 -2.77 -5.54
N LEU A 92 -7.44 -2.55 -5.45
CA LEU A 92 -6.67 -2.68 -4.21
C LEU A 92 -5.76 -1.47 -4.03
N VAL A 93 -5.67 -0.98 -2.81
CA VAL A 93 -4.73 0.06 -2.38
C VAL A 93 -3.92 -0.45 -1.20
N VAL A 94 -2.61 -0.18 -1.20
CA VAL A 94 -1.72 -0.44 -0.07
C VAL A 94 -1.03 0.86 0.34
N GLU A 95 -1.08 1.16 1.64
CA GLU A 95 -0.32 2.24 2.27
C GLU A 95 0.67 1.66 3.28
N ILE A 96 1.94 2.06 3.15
CA ILE A 96 3.01 1.64 4.05
C ILE A 96 3.26 2.76 5.05
N LEU A 97 2.97 2.51 6.32
CA LEU A 97 3.01 3.54 7.35
C LEU A 97 4.42 4.15 7.52
N SER A 98 4.43 5.46 7.61
CA SER A 98 5.57 6.22 8.10
C SER A 98 5.19 6.96 9.39
N LYS A 99 6.18 7.48 10.13
CA LYS A 99 5.89 8.27 11.34
C LYS A 99 5.12 9.55 11.03
N SER A 100 5.26 10.09 9.82
CA SER A 100 4.61 11.33 9.39
C SER A 100 3.21 11.12 8.83
N THR A 101 2.95 9.98 8.17
CA THR A 101 1.69 9.75 7.46
C THR A 101 0.70 8.86 8.21
N SER A 102 1.13 8.11 9.22
CA SER A 102 0.33 7.08 9.89
C SER A 102 -1.05 7.55 10.38
N LYS A 103 -1.19 8.83 10.79
CA LYS A 103 -2.48 9.39 11.20
C LYS A 103 -3.38 9.66 9.99
N ILE A 104 -2.81 10.15 8.89
CA ILE A 104 -3.52 10.47 7.65
C ILE A 104 -3.99 9.17 6.99
N ASP A 105 -3.09 8.18 6.87
CA ASP A 105 -3.38 6.89 6.24
C ASP A 105 -4.46 6.10 7.00
N LYS A 106 -4.42 6.13 8.35
CA LYS A 106 -5.39 5.44 9.21
C LYS A 106 -6.74 6.13 9.37
N ASN A 107 -6.84 7.42 9.04
CA ASN A 107 -8.07 8.17 9.22
C ASN A 107 -8.55 8.77 7.90
N ASP A 108 -7.89 9.84 7.40
CA ASP A 108 -8.43 10.61 6.29
C ASP A 108 -8.47 9.78 5.00
N LYS A 109 -7.38 9.12 4.62
CA LYS A 109 -7.33 8.24 3.45
C LYS A 109 -8.23 7.02 3.59
N PHE A 110 -8.28 6.39 4.78
CA PHE A 110 -9.17 5.27 5.04
C PHE A 110 -10.62 5.58 4.66
N PHE A 111 -11.16 6.69 5.17
CA PHE A 111 -12.53 7.10 4.86
C PHE A 111 -12.72 7.49 3.40
N LYS A 112 -11.70 8.05 2.76
CA LYS A 112 -11.77 8.39 1.34
C LYS A 112 -11.76 7.16 0.46
N TYR A 113 -10.86 6.22 0.69
CA TYR A 113 -10.84 4.95 -0.06
C TYR A 113 -12.17 4.18 0.10
N GLU A 114 -12.74 4.16 1.31
CA GLU A 114 -14.08 3.61 1.55
C GLU A 114 -15.15 4.33 0.73
N GLN A 115 -15.17 5.67 0.80
CA GLN A 115 -16.15 6.52 0.12
C GLN A 115 -16.12 6.37 -1.41
N TYR A 116 -14.93 6.26 -1.99
CA TYR A 116 -14.76 6.12 -3.43
C TYR A 116 -14.90 4.68 -3.94
N GLY A 117 -15.03 3.70 -3.05
CA GLY A 117 -15.33 2.33 -3.42
C GLY A 117 -14.12 1.48 -3.74
N VAL A 118 -12.93 1.79 -3.20
CA VAL A 118 -11.78 0.87 -3.21
C VAL A 118 -12.20 -0.44 -2.58
N LYS A 119 -12.00 -1.57 -3.29
CA LYS A 119 -12.55 -2.86 -2.85
C LYS A 119 -11.77 -3.51 -1.72
N GLU A 120 -10.44 -3.32 -1.73
CA GLU A 120 -9.54 -3.87 -0.74
C GLU A 120 -8.49 -2.82 -0.35
N TYR A 121 -8.27 -2.66 0.96
CA TYR A 121 -7.30 -1.69 1.48
C TYR A 121 -6.39 -2.34 2.50
N TRP A 122 -5.09 -2.19 2.31
CA TRP A 122 -4.05 -2.70 3.22
C TRP A 122 -3.31 -1.56 3.87
N ILE A 123 -3.13 -1.68 5.19
CA ILE A 123 -2.24 -0.81 5.96
C ILE A 123 -1.05 -1.66 6.41
N VAL A 124 0.13 -1.38 5.87
CA VAL A 124 1.35 -2.10 6.22
C VAL A 124 2.15 -1.31 7.25
N ASP A 125 2.38 -1.90 8.41
CA ASP A 125 3.22 -1.31 9.45
C ASP A 125 4.63 -1.92 9.44
N PRO A 126 5.66 -1.17 9.00
CA PRO A 126 7.03 -1.68 8.93
C PRO A 126 7.69 -1.83 10.29
N TYR A 127 7.15 -1.21 11.37
CA TYR A 127 7.76 -1.22 12.70
C TYR A 127 7.40 -2.48 13.48
N ILE A 128 6.14 -2.88 13.39
CA ILE A 128 5.66 -4.11 14.02
C ILE A 128 5.54 -5.26 13.02
N LYS A 129 5.86 -5.03 11.74
CA LYS A 129 5.84 -6.01 10.66
C LYS A 129 4.47 -6.68 10.51
N SER A 130 3.42 -5.87 10.41
CA SER A 130 2.04 -6.35 10.24
C SER A 130 1.37 -5.74 9.01
N VAL A 131 0.31 -6.41 8.58
CA VAL A 131 -0.62 -5.92 7.54
C VAL A 131 -2.03 -6.02 8.08
N ASP A 132 -2.70 -4.87 8.21
CA ASP A 132 -4.13 -4.79 8.45
C ASP A 132 -4.85 -4.80 7.10
N VAL A 133 -5.77 -5.74 6.90
CA VAL A 133 -6.54 -5.90 5.67
C VAL A 133 -7.98 -5.50 5.90
N TYR A 134 -8.51 -4.65 5.01
CA TYR A 134 -9.90 -4.21 5.00
C TYR A 134 -10.52 -4.52 3.65
N ILE A 135 -11.75 -5.06 3.69
CA ILE A 135 -12.54 -5.40 2.50
C ILE A 135 -13.81 -4.55 2.49
N LEU A 136 -14.12 -3.97 1.35
CA LEU A 136 -15.35 -3.19 1.17
C LEU A 136 -16.55 -4.13 1.10
N LYS A 137 -17.48 -3.99 2.05
CA LYS A 137 -18.76 -4.73 2.10
C LYS A 137 -19.89 -3.74 2.34
N ASP A 138 -20.87 -3.74 1.48
CA ASP A 138 -22.04 -2.84 1.57
C ASP A 138 -21.65 -1.36 1.72
N GLY A 139 -20.60 -0.94 1.00
CA GLY A 139 -20.10 0.44 1.00
C GLY A 139 -19.31 0.83 2.25
N LYS A 140 -18.89 -0.14 3.08
CA LYS A 140 -18.10 0.08 4.29
C LYS A 140 -16.91 -0.87 4.35
N PHE A 141 -15.76 -0.36 4.81
CA PHE A 141 -14.61 -1.20 5.10
C PHE A 141 -14.85 -2.05 6.35
N VAL A 142 -14.78 -3.36 6.16
CA VAL A 142 -14.81 -4.35 7.23
C VAL A 142 -13.39 -4.87 7.42
N HIS A 143 -12.88 -4.79 8.64
CA HIS A 143 -11.59 -5.38 8.97
C HIS A 143 -11.66 -6.90 8.77
N ASP A 144 -10.86 -7.42 7.86
CA ASP A 144 -10.76 -8.86 7.60
C ASP A 144 -9.87 -9.53 8.64
N ASP A 145 -8.59 -9.10 8.70
CA ASP A 145 -7.65 -9.59 9.71
C ASP A 145 -6.44 -8.66 9.85
N THR A 146 -5.66 -8.89 10.93
CA THR A 146 -4.32 -8.37 11.12
C THR A 146 -3.32 -9.49 10.98
N TYR A 147 -2.52 -9.46 9.93
CA TYR A 147 -1.50 -10.45 9.63
C TYR A 147 -0.16 -10.02 10.20
N GLN A 148 0.34 -10.75 11.21
CA GLN A 148 1.60 -10.46 11.89
C GLN A 148 2.72 -11.35 11.37
N TYR A 149 3.81 -10.75 10.89
CA TYR A 149 5.03 -11.48 10.55
C TYR A 149 5.87 -11.75 11.79
N TYR A 150 6.36 -12.96 11.89
CA TYR A 150 7.34 -13.41 12.90
C TYR A 150 8.52 -14.04 12.20
N THR A 151 9.74 -13.78 12.68
CA THR A 151 10.88 -14.63 12.35
C THR A 151 10.74 -16.00 13.02
N ASP A 152 11.47 -17.00 12.55
CA ASP A 152 11.41 -18.35 13.14
C ASP A 152 11.70 -18.31 14.65
N GLU A 153 12.68 -17.48 15.07
CA GLU A 153 13.05 -17.32 16.48
C GLU A 153 11.93 -16.64 17.30
N GLU A 154 11.28 -15.62 16.74
CA GLU A 154 10.14 -14.95 17.39
C GLU A 154 8.94 -15.88 17.49
N PHE A 155 8.65 -16.65 16.42
CA PHE A 155 7.55 -17.60 16.40
C PHE A 155 7.72 -18.71 17.44
N GLU A 156 8.92 -19.27 17.59
CA GLU A 156 9.20 -20.30 18.59
C GLU A 156 8.96 -19.82 20.04
N LYS A 157 9.14 -18.52 20.31
CA LYS A 157 8.91 -17.92 21.63
C LYS A 157 7.44 -17.61 21.93
N LEU A 158 6.55 -17.73 20.93
CA LEU A 158 5.12 -17.50 21.13
C LEU A 158 4.52 -18.64 21.98
N ASN A 159 3.50 -18.31 22.77
CA ASN A 159 2.70 -19.33 23.40
C ASN A 159 1.80 -20.05 22.38
N GLU A 160 1.32 -21.24 22.73
CA GLU A 160 0.55 -22.12 21.83
C GLU A 160 -0.73 -21.46 21.28
N LYS A 161 -1.37 -20.57 22.05
CA LYS A 161 -2.56 -19.83 21.59
C LYS A 161 -2.22 -18.91 20.42
N TYR A 162 -1.11 -18.16 20.49
CA TYR A 162 -0.68 -17.28 19.41
C TYR A 162 -0.10 -18.05 18.23
N LYS A 163 0.62 -19.15 18.46
CA LYS A 163 1.07 -20.04 17.39
C LYS A 163 -0.10 -20.58 16.58
N ALA A 164 -1.14 -21.05 17.26
CA ALA A 164 -2.34 -21.58 16.62
C ALA A 164 -3.17 -20.54 15.85
N ALA A 165 -3.08 -19.27 16.23
CA ALA A 165 -3.79 -18.17 15.58
C ALA A 165 -2.97 -17.48 14.48
N ALA A 166 -1.67 -17.79 14.37
CA ALA A 166 -0.80 -17.13 13.40
C ALA A 166 -1.19 -17.48 11.96
N LYS A 167 -1.31 -16.44 11.14
CA LYS A 167 -1.53 -16.55 9.69
C LYS A 167 -0.28 -16.03 8.99
N PHE A 168 0.20 -16.75 7.99
CA PHE A 168 1.44 -16.43 7.28
C PHE A 168 1.23 -15.94 5.86
N GLU A 169 -0.01 -15.97 5.39
CA GLU A 169 -0.40 -15.62 4.04
C GLU A 169 -1.69 -14.79 4.01
N ILE A 170 -1.73 -13.84 3.10
CA ILE A 170 -2.89 -12.97 2.83
C ILE A 170 -3.50 -13.42 1.51
N LYS A 171 -4.80 -13.69 1.50
CA LYS A 171 -5.56 -13.90 0.27
C LYS A 171 -6.02 -12.55 -0.26
N VAL A 172 -5.59 -12.21 -1.47
CA VAL A 172 -6.01 -11.00 -2.16
C VAL A 172 -7.38 -11.25 -2.79
N SER A 173 -8.36 -10.37 -2.55
CA SER A 173 -9.75 -10.61 -2.96
C SER A 173 -10.00 -10.56 -4.47
N ILE A 174 -9.04 -10.06 -5.26
CA ILE A 174 -9.18 -9.88 -6.71
C ILE A 174 -9.23 -11.20 -7.48
N TYR A 175 -8.49 -12.23 -7.00
CA TYR A 175 -8.46 -13.57 -7.59
C TYR A 175 -8.46 -14.63 -6.49
N ASP A 176 -9.16 -15.73 -6.69
CA ASP A 176 -9.33 -16.81 -5.70
C ASP A 176 -8.01 -17.49 -5.30
N ASP A 177 -7.03 -17.51 -6.22
CA ASP A 177 -5.71 -18.15 -6.06
C ASP A 177 -4.58 -17.14 -5.78
N PHE A 178 -4.90 -15.85 -5.62
CA PHE A 178 -3.89 -14.84 -5.34
C PHE A 178 -3.56 -14.80 -3.85
N VAL A 179 -2.38 -15.33 -3.52
CA VAL A 179 -1.90 -15.42 -2.15
C VAL A 179 -0.54 -14.74 -2.00
N VAL A 180 -0.42 -13.88 -0.99
CA VAL A 180 0.81 -13.15 -0.64
C VAL A 180 1.38 -13.69 0.67
N GLN A 181 2.62 -14.17 0.64
CA GLN A 181 3.32 -14.66 1.83
C GLN A 181 3.92 -13.50 2.64
N LEU A 182 3.64 -13.39 3.92
CA LEU A 182 4.15 -12.32 4.79
C LEU A 182 5.69 -12.24 4.79
N LYS A 183 6.36 -13.39 4.77
CA LYS A 183 7.83 -13.44 4.71
C LYS A 183 8.38 -12.76 3.46
N ASP A 184 7.64 -12.79 2.35
CA ASP A 184 8.10 -12.17 1.10
C ASP A 184 8.00 -10.65 1.14
N ILE A 185 7.07 -10.11 1.95
CA ILE A 185 6.97 -8.69 2.25
C ILE A 185 8.11 -8.25 3.19
N PHE A 186 8.31 -8.98 4.30
CA PHE A 186 9.08 -8.49 5.45
C PHE A 186 10.51 -9.04 5.59
N LYS A 187 10.92 -10.05 4.82
CA LYS A 187 12.24 -10.72 4.95
C LYS A 187 13.47 -9.81 4.85
N ARG A 188 13.31 -8.59 4.29
CA ARG A 188 14.40 -7.60 4.15
C ARG A 188 14.26 -6.42 5.12
N VAL A 189 13.22 -6.39 5.93
CA VAL A 189 12.95 -5.32 6.89
C VAL A 189 13.91 -5.44 8.08
N LYS A 190 14.54 -4.32 8.43
CA LYS A 190 15.51 -4.20 9.53
C LYS A 190 14.84 -3.78 10.82
#